data_c7140f6b351d87f3bc834130327693b7
#
_entry.id   c7140f6b351d87f3bc834130327693b7
#
_cell.length_a   1.000
_cell.length_b   1.000
_cell.length_c   1.000
_cell.angle_alpha   90.00
_cell.angle_beta   90.00
_cell.angle_gamma   90.00
#
_symmetry.space_group_name_H-M   'P 1'
#
loop_
_entity.id
_entity.type
_entity.pdbx_description
1 polymer ?
#
loop_
_entity_poly.entity_id
_entity_poly.type
_entity_poly.pdbx_seq_one_letter_code
_entity_poly.pdbx_strand_id
1 'polypeptide(L)'
;MKGTIRVSRASVRVQNVSPYRHYFKMPRHSRCVVALLAAVFLSVSSVFAGVMMEGFYWNCPSPWYPTMQSEASSVANMAGGYGIDRIWFPPPQKSASGGYSMGYDPYDYYDLGQLNQEGTTATHFGTQAQLKSAIAAYKALGISCIGDMVLNHRSGGQSEYNGYTGTNSYTDFAGVASGKCLWHWQNFHPNFCEYSDEGTFGGYPDIYYGSCASSQSDIQTWMQWLENANNAGFDGWRYDYVKGYHPSVVEDMNNATSPTFSVGEYWDSSDNINTWVNTVGNSSAFDFPLYYTMQTFCDDTSGGGNLADILNPEDCFASRNAFKAVTFCANHDTDLITTDKMIAYAIILTYQGYPCIFWEDYFNYGMAHGGGASPQGWGNGIAQLVWCREKLAAGGPNIQVLESSDPQCLIYGSYGYSASAPGYIVVINTNPSSWKGYTVTTGNSYLKNQTLKAYAWSSTVSGQNVAPDNQSCDSNGNVQVWAPPRGYAVYSVNGL
;
A
#
# COMPACT_ATOMS: atom_id res chain seq x y z
N MET A 1 15.62 0.92 62.92
CA MET A 1 17.07 0.76 62.71
C MET A 1 17.39 1.15 61.28
N LYS A 2 18.12 2.24 61.10
CA LYS A 2 18.53 2.75 59.76
C LYS A 2 19.88 2.12 59.39
N GLY A 3 19.99 1.43 58.26
CA GLY A 3 21.24 0.92 57.74
C GLY A 3 21.57 1.59 56.42
N THR A 4 22.59 2.46 56.45
CA THR A 4 23.15 3.21 55.33
C THR A 4 24.26 2.41 54.67
N ILE A 5 24.16 2.11 53.38
CA ILE A 5 25.25 1.49 52.60
C ILE A 5 25.95 2.60 51.81
N ARG A 6 27.26 2.76 52.08
CA ARG A 6 28.19 3.64 51.33
C ARG A 6 28.68 2.90 50.07
N VAL A 7 28.62 3.56 48.93
CA VAL A 7 29.29 3.12 47.70
C VAL A 7 30.56 3.92 47.51
N SER A 8 31.71 3.23 47.42
CA SER A 8 33.04 3.79 47.20
C SER A 8 33.27 4.03 45.69
N ARG A 9 33.70 5.24 45.34
CA ARG A 9 34.18 5.61 43.99
C ARG A 9 35.63 5.12 43.83
N ALA A 10 35.88 4.34 42.78
CA ALA A 10 37.20 4.05 42.25
C ALA A 10 37.55 5.03 41.14
N SER A 11 38.64 5.77 41.29
CA SER A 11 39.21 6.71 40.31
C SER A 11 40.16 5.93 39.38
N VAL A 12 39.92 6.03 38.06
CA VAL A 12 40.88 5.55 37.04
C VAL A 12 41.71 6.73 36.54
N ARG A 13 43.03 6.64 36.69
CA ARG A 13 44.02 7.57 36.14
C ARG A 13 44.21 7.33 34.66
N VAL A 14 44.05 8.38 33.84
CA VAL A 14 44.46 8.42 32.44
C VAL A 14 45.92 8.78 32.35
N GLN A 15 46.76 7.92 31.75
CA GLN A 15 48.13 8.27 31.38
C GLN A 15 48.16 8.87 29.96
N ASN A 16 48.76 10.03 29.83
CA ASN A 16 49.11 10.68 28.58
C ASN A 16 50.22 9.94 27.86
N VAL A 17 50.02 9.63 26.58
CA VAL A 17 51.07 9.21 25.64
C VAL A 17 51.13 10.19 24.47
N SER A 18 52.32 10.72 24.26
CA SER A 18 52.72 11.74 23.28
C SER A 18 52.64 11.21 21.81
N PRO A 19 52.42 12.06 20.80
CA PRO A 19 52.23 11.64 19.43
C PRO A 19 53.54 11.52 18.65
N TYR A 20 53.81 10.35 18.09
CA TYR A 20 54.78 10.19 17.00
C TYR A 20 54.13 10.39 15.64
N ARG A 21 54.58 11.41 14.87
CA ARG A 21 54.26 11.60 13.46
C ARG A 21 55.06 10.61 12.60
N HIS A 22 54.39 9.70 11.91
CA HIS A 22 54.95 9.05 10.75
C HIS A 22 54.20 9.47 9.50
N TYR A 23 54.94 10.09 8.56
CA TYR A 23 54.48 10.37 7.17
C TYR A 23 54.50 9.08 6.39
N PHE A 24 53.32 8.57 6.02
CA PHE A 24 53.18 7.55 4.98
C PHE A 24 52.84 8.23 3.65
N LYS A 25 53.72 8.06 2.62
CA LYS A 25 53.44 8.38 1.24
C LYS A 25 52.45 7.34 0.70
N MET A 26 51.25 7.76 0.29
CA MET A 26 50.31 6.91 -0.41
C MET A 26 50.67 6.75 -1.91
N PRO A 27 50.58 5.53 -2.48
CA PRO A 27 50.76 5.30 -3.90
C PRO A 27 49.57 5.77 -4.72
N ARG A 28 49.83 6.14 -5.99
CA ARG A 28 48.91 6.78 -6.95
C ARG A 28 47.76 5.94 -7.50
N HIS A 29 47.22 4.93 -6.75
CA HIS A 29 46.13 4.09 -7.25
C HIS A 29 44.77 4.29 -6.56
N SER A 30 44.59 5.34 -5.73
CA SER A 30 43.34 5.56 -4.99
C SER A 30 42.28 6.43 -5.69
N ARG A 31 42.47 6.78 -6.98
CA ARG A 31 41.47 7.63 -7.67
C ARG A 31 40.31 6.89 -8.33
N CYS A 32 40.38 5.55 -8.47
CA CYS A 32 39.29 4.75 -9.04
C CYS A 32 38.27 4.19 -8.03
N VAL A 33 38.61 4.11 -6.75
CA VAL A 33 37.74 3.52 -5.73
C VAL A 33 36.71 4.51 -5.20
N VAL A 34 37.02 5.82 -5.23
CA VAL A 34 36.07 6.88 -4.77
C VAL A 34 34.96 7.14 -5.78
N ALA A 35 35.21 6.90 -7.09
CA ALA A 35 34.18 7.03 -8.12
C ALA A 35 33.19 5.86 -8.13
N LEU A 36 33.57 4.65 -7.67
CA LEU A 36 32.67 3.50 -7.59
C LEU A 36 31.76 3.56 -6.35
N LEU A 37 32.22 4.15 -5.24
CA LEU A 37 31.39 4.34 -4.04
C LEU A 37 30.35 5.45 -4.19
N ALA A 38 30.61 6.45 -5.03
CA ALA A 38 29.60 7.49 -5.35
C ALA A 38 28.50 7.00 -6.31
N ALA A 39 28.75 5.95 -7.11
CA ALA A 39 27.75 5.37 -8.01
C ALA A 39 26.83 4.36 -7.31
N VAL A 40 27.23 3.81 -6.17
CA VAL A 40 26.40 2.87 -5.38
C VAL A 40 25.40 3.60 -4.47
N PHE A 41 25.61 4.90 -4.14
CA PHE A 41 24.69 5.70 -3.37
C PHE A 41 23.59 6.40 -4.18
N LEU A 42 23.58 6.26 -5.52
CA LEU A 42 22.56 6.86 -6.40
C LEU A 42 21.46 5.88 -6.82
N SER A 43 21.44 4.66 -6.31
CA SER A 43 20.38 3.67 -6.54
C SER A 43 19.61 3.25 -5.28
N VAL A 44 19.51 4.12 -4.29
CA VAL A 44 18.38 4.06 -3.36
C VAL A 44 17.22 4.75 -4.06
N SER A 45 16.72 4.08 -5.10
CA SER A 45 15.44 4.38 -5.71
C SER A 45 14.41 4.35 -4.60
N SER A 46 13.68 5.45 -4.46
CA SER A 46 12.53 5.60 -3.60
C SER A 46 11.66 4.33 -3.60
N VAL A 47 11.70 3.56 -2.52
CA VAL A 47 10.90 2.33 -2.35
C VAL A 47 9.39 2.64 -2.40
N PHE A 48 8.99 3.90 -2.54
CA PHE A 48 7.61 4.41 -2.50
C PHE A 48 7.23 5.34 -3.67
N ALA A 49 7.98 5.34 -4.73
CA ALA A 49 7.53 5.94 -5.98
C ALA A 49 6.60 4.95 -6.69
N GLY A 50 5.47 5.44 -7.22
CA GLY A 50 4.54 4.62 -7.98
C GLY A 50 3.14 4.56 -7.40
N VAL A 51 2.35 3.62 -7.95
CA VAL A 51 0.94 3.41 -7.64
C VAL A 51 0.61 1.92 -7.70
N MET A 52 -0.02 1.39 -6.68
CA MET A 52 -0.57 0.03 -6.67
C MET A 52 -2.03 0.04 -7.12
N MET A 53 -2.50 -1.09 -7.67
CA MET A 53 -3.92 -1.35 -7.86
C MET A 53 -4.31 -2.66 -7.20
N GLU A 54 -5.42 -2.70 -6.47
CA GLU A 54 -6.10 -3.93 -6.14
C GLU A 54 -6.79 -4.46 -7.39
N GLY A 55 -6.40 -5.65 -7.84
CA GLY A 55 -6.79 -6.22 -9.14
C GLY A 55 -8.09 -7.01 -9.15
N PHE A 56 -8.88 -6.97 -8.08
CA PHE A 56 -10.15 -7.69 -7.95
C PHE A 56 -11.12 -6.93 -7.04
N TYR A 57 -12.33 -7.45 -6.92
CA TYR A 57 -13.37 -6.93 -6.02
C TYR A 57 -14.28 -8.07 -5.58
N TRP A 58 -15.04 -7.86 -4.49
CA TRP A 58 -15.95 -8.88 -3.98
C TRP A 58 -17.02 -9.22 -5.01
N ASN A 59 -17.22 -10.52 -5.28
CA ASN A 59 -18.10 -11.05 -6.33
C ASN A 59 -17.69 -10.67 -7.77
N CYS A 60 -16.41 -10.44 -8.06
CA CYS A 60 -15.93 -10.32 -9.42
C CYS A 60 -16.32 -11.59 -10.25
N PRO A 61 -16.56 -11.48 -11.57
CA PRO A 61 -16.98 -12.62 -12.40
C PRO A 61 -15.97 -13.77 -12.42
N SER A 62 -16.46 -14.99 -12.46
CA SER A 62 -15.62 -16.19 -12.60
C SER A 62 -15.61 -16.70 -14.06
N PRO A 63 -14.42 -17.02 -14.66
CA PRO A 63 -13.07 -16.86 -14.13
C PRO A 63 -12.56 -15.43 -14.24
N TRP A 64 -11.78 -14.96 -13.25
CA TRP A 64 -11.32 -13.56 -13.16
C TRP A 64 -9.93 -13.28 -13.75
N TYR A 65 -8.98 -14.21 -13.64
CA TYR A 65 -7.61 -14.03 -14.18
C TYR A 65 -7.54 -13.64 -15.65
N PRO A 66 -8.41 -14.15 -16.57
CA PRO A 66 -8.43 -13.68 -17.96
C PRO A 66 -8.80 -12.20 -18.10
N THR A 67 -9.70 -11.68 -17.26
CA THR A 67 -10.02 -10.24 -17.21
C THR A 67 -8.83 -9.42 -16.76
N MET A 68 -8.19 -9.81 -15.65
CA MET A 68 -6.95 -9.15 -15.20
C MET A 68 -5.88 -9.14 -16.30
N GLN A 69 -5.68 -10.28 -16.98
CA GLN A 69 -4.71 -10.39 -18.08
C GLN A 69 -5.03 -9.42 -19.23
N SER A 70 -6.29 -9.30 -19.63
CA SER A 70 -6.70 -8.43 -20.75
C SER A 70 -6.50 -6.95 -20.44
N GLU A 71 -6.61 -6.55 -19.16
CA GLU A 71 -6.48 -5.16 -18.74
C GLU A 71 -5.04 -4.74 -18.36
N ALA A 72 -4.08 -5.66 -18.41
CA ALA A 72 -2.70 -5.36 -18.01
C ALA A 72 -2.11 -4.15 -18.75
N SER A 73 -2.35 -4.05 -20.07
CA SER A 73 -1.87 -2.92 -20.87
C SER A 73 -2.59 -1.60 -20.54
N SER A 74 -3.89 -1.66 -20.19
CA SER A 74 -4.68 -0.48 -19.81
C SER A 74 -4.14 0.14 -18.52
N VAL A 75 -3.85 -0.69 -17.51
CA VAL A 75 -3.34 -0.20 -16.22
C VAL A 75 -1.86 0.18 -16.25
N ALA A 76 -1.07 -0.43 -17.13
CA ALA A 76 0.32 -0.04 -17.36
C ALA A 76 0.45 1.33 -18.03
N ASN A 77 -0.57 1.74 -18.77
CA ASN A 77 -0.56 2.98 -19.56
C ASN A 77 -1.84 3.78 -19.34
N MET A 78 -2.19 4.03 -18.08
CA MET A 78 -3.40 4.78 -17.71
C MET A 78 -3.38 6.20 -18.30
N ALA A 79 -2.22 6.83 -18.35
CA ALA A 79 -2.06 8.23 -18.72
C ALA A 79 -0.69 8.50 -19.36
N GLY A 80 -0.63 8.47 -20.70
CA GLY A 80 0.55 8.89 -21.46
C GLY A 80 1.85 8.13 -21.15
N GLY A 81 1.76 6.82 -20.88
CA GLY A 81 2.89 5.95 -20.51
C GLY A 81 3.12 5.86 -19.00
N TYR A 82 2.29 6.49 -18.20
CA TYR A 82 2.26 6.34 -16.75
C TYR A 82 1.10 5.45 -16.33
N GLY A 83 1.32 4.60 -15.33
CA GLY A 83 0.33 3.66 -14.81
C GLY A 83 0.76 3.11 -13.45
N ILE A 84 0.24 1.93 -13.11
CA ILE A 84 0.62 1.25 -11.87
C ILE A 84 1.99 0.57 -12.00
N ASP A 85 2.69 0.42 -10.88
CA ASP A 85 3.92 -0.37 -10.77
C ASP A 85 3.73 -1.68 -10.01
N ARG A 86 2.58 -1.84 -9.31
CA ARG A 86 2.19 -3.09 -8.63
C ARG A 86 0.71 -3.40 -8.82
N ILE A 87 0.39 -4.68 -8.92
CA ILE A 87 -0.99 -5.21 -8.95
C ILE A 87 -1.16 -6.25 -7.85
N TRP A 88 -2.19 -6.08 -7.00
CA TRP A 88 -2.56 -7.02 -5.96
C TRP A 88 -3.57 -8.02 -6.53
N PHE A 89 -3.17 -9.30 -6.55
CA PHE A 89 -3.97 -10.45 -6.97
C PHE A 89 -4.74 -11.02 -5.78
N PRO A 90 -5.94 -11.57 -6.02
CA PRO A 90 -6.71 -12.26 -4.97
C PRO A 90 -5.98 -13.51 -4.45
N PRO A 91 -6.43 -14.09 -3.31
CA PRO A 91 -5.86 -15.30 -2.74
C PRO A 91 -5.80 -16.43 -3.76
N PRO A 92 -4.61 -17.01 -4.06
CA PRO A 92 -4.45 -17.88 -5.21
C PRO A 92 -4.84 -19.34 -4.96
N GLN A 93 -4.88 -19.78 -3.69
CA GLN A 93 -5.07 -21.18 -3.30
C GLN A 93 -6.51 -21.64 -3.42
N LYS A 94 -6.71 -22.96 -3.45
CA LYS A 94 -8.04 -23.57 -3.38
C LYS A 94 -8.69 -23.30 -2.03
N SER A 95 -9.94 -22.95 -2.08
CA SER A 95 -10.80 -22.64 -0.94
C SER A 95 -11.78 -23.77 -0.62
N ALA A 96 -12.23 -23.84 0.62
CA ALA A 96 -13.19 -24.85 1.09
C ALA A 96 -14.56 -24.72 0.41
N SER A 97 -14.98 -23.51 0.04
CA SER A 97 -16.20 -23.26 -0.73
C SER A 97 -16.03 -23.45 -2.24
N GLY A 98 -14.90 -23.99 -2.70
CA GLY A 98 -14.63 -24.34 -4.09
C GLY A 98 -14.64 -23.13 -5.02
N GLY A 99 -15.32 -23.29 -6.19
CA GLY A 99 -15.40 -22.27 -7.24
C GLY A 99 -16.27 -21.04 -6.90
N TYR A 100 -16.90 -20.99 -5.74
CA TYR A 100 -17.71 -19.86 -5.29
C TYR A 100 -17.00 -18.93 -4.31
N SER A 101 -15.82 -19.35 -3.82
CA SER A 101 -15.10 -18.61 -2.79
C SER A 101 -14.27 -17.48 -3.37
N MET A 102 -14.25 -16.35 -2.65
CA MET A 102 -13.33 -15.23 -2.91
C MET A 102 -11.92 -15.48 -2.34
N GLY A 103 -11.60 -16.67 -1.87
CA GLY A 103 -10.25 -17.07 -1.48
C GLY A 103 -9.95 -17.00 0.02
N TYR A 104 -10.82 -16.41 0.83
CA TYR A 104 -10.59 -16.16 2.27
C TYR A 104 -11.01 -17.32 3.19
N ASP A 105 -11.24 -18.50 2.62
CA ASP A 105 -11.44 -19.78 3.32
C ASP A 105 -10.46 -20.84 2.79
N PRO A 106 -9.13 -20.67 3.00
CA PRO A 106 -8.09 -21.49 2.38
C PRO A 106 -8.22 -22.98 2.78
N TYR A 107 -8.21 -23.87 1.77
CA TYR A 107 -8.33 -25.32 1.95
C TYR A 107 -7.04 -26.05 1.57
N ASP A 108 -6.57 -25.89 0.33
CA ASP A 108 -5.35 -26.54 -0.16
C ASP A 108 -4.41 -25.49 -0.76
N TYR A 109 -3.34 -25.17 -0.02
CA TYR A 109 -2.36 -24.15 -0.39
C TYR A 109 -1.66 -24.42 -1.73
N TYR A 110 -1.42 -25.68 -2.07
CA TYR A 110 -0.70 -26.05 -3.29
C TYR A 110 -1.62 -26.33 -4.49
N ASP A 111 -2.94 -26.16 -4.34
CA ASP A 111 -3.90 -26.18 -5.45
C ASP A 111 -4.28 -24.75 -5.87
N LEU A 112 -3.72 -24.29 -6.97
CA LEU A 112 -4.01 -22.98 -7.58
C LEU A 112 -5.06 -23.07 -8.70
N GLY A 113 -5.92 -24.11 -8.65
CA GLY A 113 -6.92 -24.38 -9.67
C GLY A 113 -6.48 -25.40 -10.72
N GLN A 114 -5.64 -26.37 -10.33
CA GLN A 114 -5.21 -27.48 -11.19
C GLN A 114 -5.71 -28.84 -10.70
N LEU A 115 -6.20 -28.96 -9.47
CA LEU A 115 -6.67 -30.22 -8.89
C LEU A 115 -8.18 -30.21 -8.72
N ASN A 116 -8.84 -31.36 -9.01
CA ASN A 116 -10.29 -31.51 -8.84
C ASN A 116 -10.61 -31.88 -7.39
N GLN A 117 -11.05 -30.89 -6.61
CA GLN A 117 -11.49 -31.04 -5.22
C GLN A 117 -12.46 -29.90 -4.86
N GLU A 118 -13.21 -30.03 -3.76
CA GLU A 118 -14.23 -29.07 -3.34
C GLU A 118 -15.22 -28.72 -4.47
N GLY A 119 -15.59 -29.74 -5.27
CA GLY A 119 -16.58 -29.64 -6.34
C GLY A 119 -16.10 -28.94 -7.63
N THR A 120 -14.83 -28.53 -7.73
CA THR A 120 -14.30 -27.83 -8.91
C THR A 120 -12.81 -28.09 -9.11
N THR A 121 -12.34 -27.96 -10.37
CA THR A 121 -10.89 -27.90 -10.64
C THR A 121 -10.37 -26.47 -10.49
N ALA A 122 -11.00 -25.49 -11.13
CA ALA A 122 -10.59 -24.08 -11.03
C ALA A 122 -10.93 -23.49 -9.65
N THR A 123 -10.20 -22.48 -9.21
CA THR A 123 -10.66 -21.55 -8.18
C THR A 123 -11.72 -20.62 -8.76
N HIS A 124 -12.35 -19.77 -7.94
CA HIS A 124 -13.24 -18.72 -8.45
C HIS A 124 -12.55 -17.85 -9.52
N PHE A 125 -11.30 -17.55 -9.30
CA PHE A 125 -10.52 -16.65 -10.16
C PHE A 125 -10.00 -17.34 -11.45
N GLY A 126 -9.96 -18.68 -11.48
CA GLY A 126 -9.55 -19.43 -12.66
C GLY A 126 -8.62 -20.60 -12.35
N THR A 127 -7.96 -21.10 -13.39
CA THR A 127 -6.98 -22.19 -13.32
C THR A 127 -5.57 -21.62 -13.03
N GLN A 128 -4.67 -22.47 -12.55
CA GLN A 128 -3.25 -22.12 -12.39
C GLN A 128 -2.62 -21.60 -13.71
N ALA A 129 -2.99 -22.17 -14.84
CA ALA A 129 -2.50 -21.72 -16.15
C ALA A 129 -2.95 -20.28 -16.45
N GLN A 130 -4.19 -19.91 -16.11
CA GLN A 130 -4.72 -18.55 -16.26
C GLN A 130 -4.05 -17.59 -15.29
N LEU A 131 -3.84 -17.98 -14.02
CA LEU A 131 -3.07 -17.19 -13.05
C LEU A 131 -1.66 -16.87 -13.59
N LYS A 132 -0.93 -17.88 -14.03
CA LYS A 132 0.42 -17.71 -14.61
C LYS A 132 0.42 -16.80 -15.84
N SER A 133 -0.59 -16.90 -16.69
CA SER A 133 -0.71 -16.06 -17.88
C SER A 133 -0.99 -14.60 -17.51
N ALA A 134 -1.84 -14.37 -16.51
CA ALA A 134 -2.10 -13.02 -16.01
C ALA A 134 -0.84 -12.41 -15.38
N ILE A 135 -0.16 -13.12 -14.47
CA ILE A 135 1.11 -12.67 -13.85
C ILE A 135 2.16 -12.36 -14.94
N ALA A 136 2.33 -13.24 -15.94
CA ALA A 136 3.29 -13.02 -17.01
C ALA A 136 2.96 -11.77 -17.84
N ALA A 137 1.67 -11.46 -18.06
CA ALA A 137 1.25 -10.27 -18.80
C ALA A 137 1.64 -8.97 -18.06
N TYR A 138 1.40 -8.90 -16.75
CA TYR A 138 1.81 -7.75 -15.93
C TYR A 138 3.34 -7.62 -15.85
N LYS A 139 4.05 -8.70 -15.61
CA LYS A 139 5.52 -8.71 -15.53
C LYS A 139 6.19 -8.30 -16.85
N ALA A 140 5.61 -8.65 -17.99
CA ALA A 140 6.09 -8.22 -19.30
C ALA A 140 6.00 -6.69 -19.50
N LEU A 141 5.16 -6.00 -18.72
CA LEU A 141 4.99 -4.55 -18.69
C LEU A 141 5.76 -3.88 -17.54
N GLY A 142 6.56 -4.64 -16.78
CA GLY A 142 7.34 -4.13 -15.66
C GLY A 142 6.53 -3.93 -14.36
N ILE A 143 5.32 -4.50 -14.28
CA ILE A 143 4.44 -4.42 -13.10
C ILE A 143 4.69 -5.63 -12.20
N SER A 144 5.01 -5.37 -10.94
CA SER A 144 5.18 -6.41 -9.91
C SER A 144 3.84 -6.98 -9.46
N CYS A 145 3.77 -8.31 -9.31
CA CYS A 145 2.56 -9.01 -8.92
C CYS A 145 2.61 -9.37 -7.43
N ILE A 146 1.63 -8.88 -6.67
CA ILE A 146 1.50 -9.07 -5.22
C ILE A 146 0.41 -10.11 -4.96
N GLY A 147 0.75 -11.20 -4.28
CA GLY A 147 -0.21 -12.25 -3.91
C GLY A 147 -0.86 -11.99 -2.56
N ASP A 148 -2.16 -12.29 -2.45
CA ASP A 148 -2.88 -12.21 -1.19
C ASP A 148 -2.69 -13.47 -0.36
N MET A 149 -2.16 -13.31 0.85
CA MET A 149 -1.78 -14.41 1.75
C MET A 149 -2.70 -14.47 2.96
N VAL A 150 -3.61 -15.46 2.97
CA VAL A 150 -4.52 -15.74 4.09
C VAL A 150 -3.84 -16.71 5.03
N LEU A 151 -3.22 -16.17 6.07
CA LEU A 151 -2.34 -16.93 6.97
C LEU A 151 -2.89 -17.10 8.39
N ASN A 152 -3.98 -16.40 8.76
CA ASN A 152 -4.54 -16.51 10.10
C ASN A 152 -5.22 -17.87 10.34
N HIS A 153 -5.93 -18.38 9.36
CA HIS A 153 -6.80 -19.55 9.52
C HIS A 153 -6.81 -20.45 8.29
N ARG A 154 -7.36 -21.65 8.46
CA ARG A 154 -7.60 -22.61 7.38
C ARG A 154 -9.02 -23.19 7.52
N SER A 155 -9.65 -23.56 6.44
CA SER A 155 -11.04 -23.98 6.42
C SER A 155 -11.26 -25.30 5.66
N GLY A 156 -12.33 -26.04 5.98
CA GLY A 156 -12.74 -27.25 5.24
C GLY A 156 -12.08 -28.55 5.73
N GLY A 157 -11.30 -28.53 6.80
CA GLY A 157 -10.72 -29.74 7.40
C GLY A 157 -11.80 -30.73 7.84
N GLN A 158 -11.49 -32.03 7.77
CA GLN A 158 -12.36 -33.09 8.28
C GLN A 158 -12.32 -33.11 9.82
N SER A 159 -13.37 -33.72 10.42
CA SER A 159 -13.49 -33.85 11.87
C SER A 159 -12.48 -34.86 12.41
N GLU A 160 -11.68 -34.45 13.38
CA GLU A 160 -10.77 -35.30 14.14
C GLU A 160 -10.83 -34.99 15.63
N TYR A 161 -10.33 -35.93 16.47
CA TYR A 161 -10.26 -35.74 17.91
C TYR A 161 -9.05 -34.88 18.28
N ASN A 162 -9.30 -33.72 18.88
CA ASN A 162 -8.25 -32.85 19.45
C ASN A 162 -7.91 -33.32 20.85
N GLY A 163 -6.71 -33.88 21.02
CA GLY A 163 -6.27 -34.43 22.31
C GLY A 163 -6.06 -33.39 23.42
N TYR A 164 -5.93 -32.10 23.07
CA TYR A 164 -5.80 -30.99 24.02
C TYR A 164 -7.16 -30.59 24.60
N THR A 165 -8.16 -30.36 23.74
CA THR A 165 -9.49 -29.94 24.17
C THR A 165 -10.35 -31.08 24.68
N GLY A 166 -10.03 -32.33 24.32
CA GLY A 166 -10.85 -33.50 24.60
C GLY A 166 -12.15 -33.58 23.77
N THR A 167 -12.24 -32.82 22.67
CA THR A 167 -13.38 -32.75 21.78
C THR A 167 -12.94 -32.82 20.32
N ASN A 168 -13.89 -33.01 19.39
CA ASN A 168 -13.57 -32.97 17.98
C ASN A 168 -13.39 -31.54 17.48
N SER A 169 -12.44 -31.35 16.52
CA SER A 169 -12.21 -30.14 15.75
C SER A 169 -12.19 -30.47 14.26
N TYR A 170 -12.34 -29.46 13.39
CA TYR A 170 -12.34 -29.61 11.93
C TYR A 170 -10.96 -29.24 11.39
N THR A 171 -9.94 -30.00 11.77
CA THR A 171 -8.51 -29.69 11.58
C THR A 171 -7.74 -30.77 10.83
N ASP A 172 -8.40 -31.85 10.38
CA ASP A 172 -7.78 -32.90 9.57
C ASP A 172 -7.76 -32.53 8.08
N PHE A 173 -6.57 -32.21 7.58
CA PHE A 173 -6.31 -31.89 6.17
C PHE A 173 -5.50 -32.98 5.46
N ALA A 174 -5.45 -34.20 5.98
CA ALA A 174 -4.74 -35.32 5.36
C ALA A 174 -5.29 -35.69 3.97
N GLY A 175 -6.54 -35.29 3.67
CA GLY A 175 -7.23 -35.60 2.41
C GLY A 175 -7.06 -34.61 1.27
N VAL A 176 -6.28 -33.51 1.44
CA VAL A 176 -6.11 -32.50 0.37
C VAL A 176 -5.42 -33.07 -0.85
N ALA A 177 -5.92 -32.73 -2.05
CA ALA A 177 -5.51 -33.36 -3.30
C ALA A 177 -4.05 -33.10 -3.69
N SER A 178 -3.44 -31.99 -3.21
CA SER A 178 -2.02 -31.71 -3.45
C SER A 178 -1.08 -32.64 -2.69
N GLY A 179 -1.54 -33.29 -1.63
CA GLY A 179 -0.72 -34.10 -0.73
C GLY A 179 0.33 -33.27 0.04
N LYS A 180 0.10 -31.98 0.21
CA LYS A 180 0.95 -31.02 0.91
C LYS A 180 0.24 -30.38 2.09
N CYS A 181 0.99 -29.89 3.08
CA CYS A 181 0.43 -29.29 4.29
C CYS A 181 -0.68 -30.19 4.89
N LEU A 182 -0.33 -31.48 5.11
CA LEU A 182 -1.23 -32.51 5.66
C LEU A 182 -1.38 -32.30 7.18
N TRP A 183 -1.99 -31.17 7.53
CA TRP A 183 -2.08 -30.69 8.90
C TRP A 183 -3.16 -31.43 9.68
N HIS A 184 -2.95 -31.46 10.98
CA HIS A 184 -3.86 -31.96 11.99
C HIS A 184 -4.00 -30.92 13.11
N TRP A 185 -4.82 -31.23 14.14
CA TRP A 185 -5.12 -30.31 15.24
C TRP A 185 -3.88 -29.68 15.91
N GLN A 186 -2.69 -30.34 15.87
CA GLN A 186 -1.46 -29.79 16.42
C GLN A 186 -0.97 -28.52 15.67
N ASN A 187 -1.39 -28.36 14.41
CA ASN A 187 -1.05 -27.21 13.58
C ASN A 187 -1.97 -26.00 13.84
N PHE A 188 -2.90 -26.14 14.77
CA PHE A 188 -3.91 -25.11 15.07
C PHE A 188 -3.99 -24.84 16.57
N HIS A 189 -4.53 -23.66 16.92
CA HIS A 189 -4.94 -23.35 18.27
C HIS A 189 -6.31 -23.99 18.61
N PRO A 190 -6.53 -24.41 19.87
CA PRO A 190 -5.53 -24.59 20.93
C PRO A 190 -4.82 -25.95 20.81
N ASN A 191 -3.56 -26.03 21.26
CA ASN A 191 -2.79 -27.26 21.35
C ASN A 191 -1.98 -27.33 22.67
N PHE A 192 -1.07 -28.32 22.84
CA PHE A 192 -0.29 -28.47 24.07
C PHE A 192 0.88 -27.47 24.21
N CYS A 193 1.14 -26.66 23.21
CA CYS A 193 2.23 -25.70 23.21
C CYS A 193 1.68 -24.31 23.49
N GLU A 194 2.22 -23.64 24.50
CA GLU A 194 1.93 -22.24 24.73
C GLU A 194 2.57 -21.38 23.65
N TYR A 195 1.76 -20.60 22.98
CA TYR A 195 2.17 -19.57 22.02
C TYR A 195 1.12 -18.46 22.06
N SER A 196 1.58 -17.23 22.24
CA SER A 196 0.67 -16.07 22.24
C SER A 196 0.25 -15.78 20.82
N ASP A 197 -1.03 -15.80 20.56
CA ASP A 197 -1.64 -15.37 19.32
C ASP A 197 -2.57 -14.18 19.56
N GLU A 198 -2.78 -13.36 18.52
CA GLU A 198 -3.47 -12.09 18.66
C GLU A 198 -5.00 -12.23 18.55
N GLY A 199 -5.48 -13.34 18.00
CA GLY A 199 -6.92 -13.63 17.93
C GLY A 199 -7.36 -14.49 16.77
N THR A 200 -8.60 -14.95 16.85
CA THR A 200 -9.26 -15.82 15.90
C THR A 200 -10.12 -15.03 14.93
N PHE A 201 -10.32 -15.55 13.72
CA PHE A 201 -11.27 -15.02 12.74
C PHE A 201 -12.47 -15.97 12.59
N GLY A 202 -13.64 -15.49 12.98
CA GLY A 202 -14.88 -16.26 12.90
C GLY A 202 -14.80 -17.58 13.65
N GLY A 203 -15.28 -18.67 13.04
CA GLY A 203 -15.23 -20.04 13.57
C GLY A 203 -14.20 -20.93 12.88
N TYR A 204 -13.27 -20.35 12.12
CA TYR A 204 -12.26 -21.12 11.40
C TYR A 204 -11.14 -21.60 12.33
N PRO A 205 -10.54 -22.78 12.08
CA PRO A 205 -9.34 -23.22 12.78
C PRO A 205 -8.19 -22.23 12.61
N ASP A 206 -7.70 -21.72 13.73
CA ASP A 206 -6.67 -20.71 13.85
C ASP A 206 -5.29 -21.35 13.80
N ILE A 207 -4.41 -20.88 12.90
CA ILE A 207 -3.12 -21.55 12.60
C ILE A 207 -2.11 -21.26 13.69
N TYR A 208 -1.51 -22.31 14.23
CA TYR A 208 -0.43 -22.24 15.20
C TYR A 208 0.94 -22.10 14.51
N TYR A 209 1.68 -21.04 14.82
CA TYR A 209 3.00 -20.74 14.25
C TYR A 209 4.20 -21.02 15.16
N GLY A 210 3.99 -21.59 16.33
CA GLY A 210 5.07 -21.92 17.24
C GLY A 210 5.84 -23.20 16.85
N SER A 211 6.89 -23.50 17.60
CA SER A 211 7.87 -24.55 17.29
C SER A 211 7.38 -26.01 17.43
N CYS A 212 6.15 -26.22 17.91
CA CYS A 212 5.62 -27.58 18.14
C CYS A 212 4.93 -28.17 16.91
N ALA A 213 4.79 -27.41 15.83
CA ALA A 213 4.16 -27.87 14.58
C ALA A 213 4.95 -27.37 13.36
N SER A 214 4.60 -27.90 12.19
CA SER A 214 5.28 -27.56 10.94
C SER A 214 4.69 -26.34 10.23
N SER A 215 3.62 -25.74 10.75
CA SER A 215 2.82 -24.73 10.05
C SER A 215 3.67 -23.58 9.50
N GLN A 216 4.56 -23.01 10.30
CA GLN A 216 5.45 -21.92 9.87
C GLN A 216 6.36 -22.34 8.72
N SER A 217 7.06 -23.46 8.84
CA SER A 217 7.98 -23.95 7.81
C SER A 217 7.26 -24.38 6.54
N ASP A 218 6.05 -24.93 6.67
CA ASP A 218 5.22 -25.33 5.53
C ASP A 218 4.73 -24.10 4.74
N ILE A 219 4.27 -23.05 5.43
CA ILE A 219 3.86 -21.79 4.78
C ILE A 219 5.06 -21.10 4.13
N GLN A 220 6.21 -21.03 4.79
CA GLN A 220 7.44 -20.48 4.17
C GLN A 220 7.79 -21.22 2.88
N THR A 221 7.75 -22.56 2.90
CA THR A 221 8.02 -23.39 1.72
C THR A 221 6.99 -23.17 0.62
N TRP A 222 5.71 -23.02 0.97
CA TRP A 222 4.65 -22.72 0.02
C TRP A 222 4.83 -21.33 -0.62
N MET A 223 5.13 -20.29 0.16
CA MET A 223 5.34 -18.93 -0.37
C MET A 223 6.57 -18.88 -1.29
N GLN A 224 7.68 -19.54 -0.95
CA GLN A 224 8.83 -19.73 -1.86
C GLN A 224 8.46 -20.48 -3.14
N TRP A 225 7.56 -21.46 -3.05
CA TRP A 225 7.03 -22.17 -4.21
C TRP A 225 6.18 -21.25 -5.10
N LEU A 226 5.42 -20.32 -4.51
CA LEU A 226 4.63 -19.31 -5.25
C LEU A 226 5.49 -18.28 -6.00
N GLU A 227 6.68 -17.94 -5.51
CA GLU A 227 7.63 -17.05 -6.20
C GLU A 227 8.16 -17.65 -7.51
N ASN A 228 8.22 -18.98 -7.58
CA ASN A 228 8.70 -19.66 -8.76
C ASN A 228 7.72 -19.48 -9.93
N ALA A 229 8.21 -18.91 -11.05
CA ALA A 229 7.40 -18.67 -12.26
C ALA A 229 6.80 -19.95 -12.90
N ASN A 230 7.33 -21.14 -12.58
CA ASN A 230 6.72 -22.41 -13.00
C ASN A 230 5.41 -22.69 -12.24
N ASN A 231 5.20 -22.10 -11.08
CA ASN A 231 4.04 -22.31 -10.22
C ASN A 231 3.06 -21.12 -10.28
N ALA A 232 3.53 -19.91 -9.91
CA ALA A 232 2.80 -18.67 -10.02
C ALA A 232 3.70 -17.53 -10.51
N GLY A 233 4.74 -17.14 -9.76
CA GLY A 233 5.68 -16.10 -10.10
C GLY A 233 5.39 -14.76 -9.43
N PHE A 234 4.86 -14.77 -8.21
CA PHE A 234 4.65 -13.54 -7.44
C PHE A 234 5.97 -12.84 -7.06
N ASP A 235 5.92 -11.53 -6.87
CA ASP A 235 7.05 -10.68 -6.50
C ASP A 235 6.96 -10.12 -5.09
N GLY A 236 5.81 -10.28 -4.44
CA GLY A 236 5.54 -9.75 -3.12
C GLY A 236 4.18 -10.19 -2.56
N TRP A 237 3.83 -9.64 -1.39
CA TRP A 237 2.74 -10.17 -0.59
C TRP A 237 1.84 -9.09 -0.01
N ARG A 238 0.52 -9.33 -0.02
CA ARG A 238 -0.43 -8.71 0.89
C ARG A 238 -0.79 -9.75 1.94
N TYR A 239 -0.66 -9.41 3.19
CA TYR A 239 -1.00 -10.29 4.31
C TYR A 239 -2.37 -9.92 4.86
N ASP A 240 -3.28 -10.89 4.78
CA ASP A 240 -4.65 -10.83 5.29
C ASP A 240 -4.67 -10.86 6.81
N TYR A 241 -5.56 -10.06 7.42
CA TYR A 241 -5.91 -10.09 8.84
C TYR A 241 -4.70 -10.26 9.79
N VAL A 242 -3.66 -9.44 9.62
CA VAL A 242 -2.40 -9.56 10.41
C VAL A 242 -2.55 -9.27 11.89
N LYS A 243 -3.74 -8.89 12.37
CA LYS A 243 -4.08 -8.81 13.80
C LYS A 243 -4.30 -10.18 14.43
N GLY A 244 -4.49 -11.21 13.65
CA GLY A 244 -4.81 -12.55 14.13
C GLY A 244 -3.59 -13.40 14.47
N TYR A 245 -2.37 -12.93 14.18
CA TYR A 245 -1.14 -13.68 14.46
C TYR A 245 0.02 -12.75 14.81
N HIS A 246 1.02 -13.30 15.50
CA HIS A 246 2.15 -12.51 15.99
C HIS A 246 2.92 -11.84 14.84
N PRO A 247 3.35 -10.57 14.96
CA PRO A 247 4.06 -9.84 13.92
C PRO A 247 5.30 -10.54 13.36
N SER A 248 6.00 -11.37 14.17
CA SER A 248 7.15 -12.15 13.71
C SER A 248 6.83 -13.14 12.59
N VAL A 249 5.56 -13.56 12.44
CA VAL A 249 5.15 -14.44 11.34
C VAL A 249 5.37 -13.74 10.00
N VAL A 250 4.93 -12.48 9.87
CA VAL A 250 5.17 -11.67 8.65
C VAL A 250 6.65 -11.42 8.43
N GLU A 251 7.40 -11.08 9.50
CA GLU A 251 8.85 -10.90 9.41
C GLU A 251 9.54 -12.16 8.88
N ASP A 252 9.21 -13.32 9.43
CA ASP A 252 9.78 -14.61 9.04
C ASP A 252 9.41 -15.03 7.61
N MET A 253 8.15 -14.78 7.17
CA MET A 253 7.73 -15.03 5.80
C MET A 253 8.49 -14.12 4.81
N ASN A 254 8.63 -12.83 5.11
CA ASN A 254 9.40 -11.90 4.30
C ASN A 254 10.90 -12.24 4.27
N ASN A 255 11.48 -12.70 5.40
CA ASN A 255 12.87 -13.14 5.45
C ASN A 255 13.10 -14.42 4.63
N ALA A 256 12.12 -15.31 4.57
CA ALA A 256 12.19 -16.54 3.78
C ALA A 256 12.07 -16.30 2.27
N THR A 257 11.27 -15.31 1.85
CA THR A 257 10.92 -15.06 0.44
C THR A 257 11.63 -13.83 -0.14
N SER A 258 12.06 -12.87 0.67
CA SER A 258 12.70 -11.62 0.22
C SER A 258 11.88 -10.85 -0.82
N PRO A 259 10.60 -10.55 -0.56
CA PRO A 259 9.70 -9.93 -1.53
C PRO A 259 10.15 -8.53 -1.91
N THR A 260 9.82 -8.08 -3.13
CA THR A 260 10.07 -6.70 -3.57
C THR A 260 9.19 -5.68 -2.83
N PHE A 261 8.07 -6.15 -2.29
CA PHE A 261 7.12 -5.35 -1.52
C PHE A 261 6.24 -6.27 -0.67
N SER A 262 5.88 -5.80 0.53
CA SER A 262 4.82 -6.41 1.32
C SER A 262 3.99 -5.38 2.06
N VAL A 263 2.71 -5.71 2.29
CA VAL A 263 1.76 -4.88 3.01
C VAL A 263 0.85 -5.75 3.86
N GLY A 264 0.64 -5.36 5.11
CA GLY A 264 -0.29 -6.03 6.03
C GLY A 264 -1.62 -5.29 6.15
N GLU A 265 -2.69 -6.06 6.26
CA GLU A 265 -3.99 -5.56 6.64
C GLU A 265 -4.07 -5.50 8.18
N TYR A 266 -3.66 -4.36 8.74
CA TYR A 266 -3.79 -4.09 10.16
C TYR A 266 -4.87 -3.03 10.40
N TRP A 267 -6.11 -3.47 10.55
CA TRP A 267 -7.28 -2.59 10.67
C TRP A 267 -7.41 -2.04 12.08
N ASP A 268 -6.70 -0.95 12.37
CA ASP A 268 -6.62 -0.36 13.71
C ASP A 268 -6.26 1.14 13.65
N SER A 269 -6.02 1.74 14.83
CA SER A 269 -5.52 3.09 14.99
C SER A 269 -4.12 3.28 14.38
N SER A 270 -3.78 4.52 14.05
CA SER A 270 -2.45 4.88 13.51
C SER A 270 -1.30 4.49 14.46
N ASP A 271 -1.49 4.58 15.78
CA ASP A 271 -0.51 4.16 16.78
C ASP A 271 -0.25 2.65 16.76
N ASN A 272 -1.31 1.84 16.68
CA ASN A 272 -1.21 0.40 16.64
C ASN A 272 -0.61 -0.08 15.30
N ILE A 273 -1.02 0.52 14.18
CA ILE A 273 -0.40 0.26 12.86
C ILE A 273 1.11 0.58 12.90
N ASN A 274 1.48 1.76 13.45
CA ASN A 274 2.89 2.15 13.55
C ASN A 274 3.70 1.21 14.45
N THR A 275 3.11 0.74 15.54
CA THR A 275 3.73 -0.26 16.42
C THR A 275 3.95 -1.57 15.66
N TRP A 276 2.94 -2.05 14.94
CA TRP A 276 3.04 -3.27 14.14
C TRP A 276 4.11 -3.19 13.05
N VAL A 277 4.13 -2.13 12.21
CA VAL A 277 5.14 -2.00 11.14
C VAL A 277 6.55 -1.87 11.66
N ASN A 278 6.74 -1.25 12.85
CA ASN A 278 8.05 -1.15 13.49
C ASN A 278 8.50 -2.50 14.08
N THR A 279 7.56 -3.31 14.58
CA THR A 279 7.85 -4.65 15.11
C THR A 279 8.21 -5.62 13.98
N VAL A 280 7.42 -5.64 12.90
CA VAL A 280 7.72 -6.46 11.70
C VAL A 280 8.99 -5.97 10.99
N GLY A 281 9.23 -4.66 10.94
CA GLY A 281 10.42 -4.05 10.33
C GLY A 281 10.44 -4.06 8.80
N ASN A 282 10.07 -5.15 8.16
CA ASN A 282 10.22 -5.39 6.72
C ASN A 282 8.88 -5.42 5.94
N SER A 283 7.80 -4.84 6.48
CA SER A 283 6.49 -4.70 5.81
C SER A 283 5.93 -3.28 5.92
N SER A 284 5.03 -2.93 5.02
CA SER A 284 4.14 -1.76 5.07
C SER A 284 2.78 -2.16 5.64
N ALA A 285 1.88 -1.20 5.86
CA ALA A 285 0.49 -1.46 6.24
C ALA A 285 -0.49 -0.52 5.54
N PHE A 286 -1.74 -0.95 5.35
CA PHE A 286 -2.81 -0.10 4.84
C PHE A 286 -3.19 0.99 5.85
N ASP A 287 -3.46 2.20 5.33
CA ASP A 287 -3.79 3.39 6.12
C ASP A 287 -5.31 3.48 6.36
N PHE A 288 -5.83 2.63 7.24
CA PHE A 288 -7.23 2.67 7.65
C PHE A 288 -7.64 3.98 8.33
N PRO A 289 -6.79 4.60 9.19
CA PRO A 289 -7.10 5.91 9.76
C PRO A 289 -7.39 6.97 8.70
N LEU A 290 -6.53 7.11 7.68
CA LEU A 290 -6.77 8.06 6.58
C LEU A 290 -8.06 7.75 5.82
N TYR A 291 -8.35 6.48 5.56
CA TYR A 291 -9.59 6.06 4.90
C TYR A 291 -10.83 6.59 5.63
N TYR A 292 -10.93 6.36 6.95
CA TYR A 292 -12.04 6.86 7.76
C TYR A 292 -12.06 8.38 7.89
N THR A 293 -10.89 9.01 8.00
CA THR A 293 -10.77 10.47 8.02
C THR A 293 -11.30 11.08 6.73
N MET A 294 -10.94 10.52 5.57
CA MET A 294 -11.48 10.98 4.28
C MET A 294 -12.99 10.79 4.18
N GLN A 295 -13.54 9.70 4.72
CA GLN A 295 -14.99 9.49 4.75
C GLN A 295 -15.73 10.64 5.46
N THR A 296 -15.21 11.14 6.59
CA THR A 296 -15.89 12.17 7.39
C THR A 296 -16.16 13.45 6.61
N PHE A 297 -15.25 13.88 5.73
CA PHE A 297 -15.44 15.12 4.97
C PHE A 297 -15.87 14.88 3.52
N CYS A 298 -15.64 13.72 2.92
CA CYS A 298 -16.13 13.40 1.57
C CYS A 298 -17.65 13.18 1.58
N ASP A 299 -18.19 12.46 2.55
CA ASP A 299 -19.62 12.16 2.63
C ASP A 299 -20.44 13.25 3.31
N ASP A 300 -19.82 14.16 4.05
CA ASP A 300 -20.52 15.33 4.58
C ASP A 300 -20.72 16.42 3.51
N THR A 301 -21.85 16.34 2.81
CA THR A 301 -22.21 17.32 1.76
C THR A 301 -22.49 18.72 2.29
N SER A 302 -22.59 18.91 3.61
CA SER A 302 -22.72 20.23 4.24
C SER A 302 -21.38 20.96 4.39
N GLY A 303 -20.27 20.24 4.23
CA GLY A 303 -18.91 20.75 4.41
C GLY A 303 -18.48 20.82 5.89
N GLY A 304 -19.02 19.95 6.74
CA GLY A 304 -18.77 19.96 8.19
C GLY A 304 -17.49 19.25 8.63
N GLY A 305 -16.83 18.48 7.79
CA GLY A 305 -15.56 17.84 8.11
C GLY A 305 -14.37 18.83 8.13
N ASN A 306 -13.24 18.39 8.69
CA ASN A 306 -12.02 19.19 8.75
C ASN A 306 -10.91 18.55 7.90
N LEU A 307 -10.58 19.18 6.77
CA LEU A 307 -9.55 18.68 5.85
C LEU A 307 -8.15 18.62 6.50
N ALA A 308 -7.89 19.45 7.52
CA ALA A 308 -6.61 19.46 8.22
C ALA A 308 -6.36 18.18 9.05
N ASP A 309 -7.39 17.36 9.31
CA ASP A 309 -7.25 16.10 10.04
C ASP A 309 -6.32 15.11 9.32
N ILE A 310 -6.19 15.17 7.99
CA ILE A 310 -5.19 14.35 7.27
C ILE A 310 -3.74 14.69 7.64
N LEU A 311 -3.49 15.86 8.25
CA LEU A 311 -2.15 16.26 8.71
C LEU A 311 -1.84 15.71 10.11
N ASN A 312 -2.87 15.26 10.84
CA ASN A 312 -2.71 14.71 12.17
C ASN A 312 -2.21 13.25 12.08
N PRO A 313 -1.07 12.93 12.72
CA PRO A 313 -0.54 11.57 12.74
C PRO A 313 -1.45 10.51 13.37
N GLU A 314 -2.45 10.90 14.16
CA GLU A 314 -3.42 9.98 14.76
C GLU A 314 -4.54 9.60 13.78
N ASP A 315 -4.91 10.53 12.90
CA ASP A 315 -5.99 10.39 11.93
C ASP A 315 -5.52 9.98 10.52
N CYS A 316 -4.19 9.95 10.33
CA CYS A 316 -3.55 9.61 9.06
C CYS A 316 -2.21 8.92 9.33
N PHE A 317 -2.12 7.64 9.06
CA PHE A 317 -0.88 6.89 9.23
C PHE A 317 0.23 7.36 8.27
N ALA A 318 -0.12 7.81 7.06
CA ALA A 318 0.85 8.41 6.14
C ALA A 318 1.48 9.68 6.71
N SER A 319 0.76 10.47 7.50
CA SER A 319 1.31 11.64 8.20
C SER A 319 2.23 11.28 9.37
N ARG A 320 2.11 10.07 9.91
CA ARG A 320 3.00 9.52 10.93
C ARG A 320 4.23 8.83 10.32
N ASN A 321 4.02 8.02 9.29
CA ASN A 321 5.05 7.17 8.68
C ASN A 321 4.79 6.99 7.17
N ALA A 322 5.07 8.03 6.39
CA ALA A 322 4.83 8.05 4.95
C ALA A 322 5.47 6.87 4.20
N PHE A 323 6.61 6.37 4.70
CA PHE A 323 7.36 5.28 4.06
C PHE A 323 6.78 3.88 4.30
N LYS A 324 5.86 3.74 5.24
CA LYS A 324 5.22 2.46 5.57
C LYS A 324 3.72 2.45 5.28
N ALA A 325 3.15 3.61 4.91
CA ALA A 325 1.72 3.75 4.68
C ALA A 325 1.34 3.40 3.24
N VAL A 326 0.39 2.48 3.07
CA VAL A 326 -0.33 2.21 1.82
C VAL A 326 -1.70 2.86 1.91
N THR A 327 -1.90 3.96 1.20
CA THR A 327 -3.14 4.75 1.23
C THR A 327 -4.16 4.22 0.23
N PHE A 328 -5.45 4.27 0.56
CA PHE A 328 -6.53 3.77 -0.29
C PHE A 328 -7.85 4.52 -0.02
N CYS A 329 -8.79 4.45 -0.97
CA CYS A 329 -10.15 5.04 -0.86
C CYS A 329 -11.24 3.98 -0.76
N ALA A 330 -10.99 2.79 -1.27
CA ALA A 330 -11.85 1.62 -1.24
C ALA A 330 -11.02 0.37 -1.43
N ASN A 331 -11.54 -0.77 -1.00
CA ASN A 331 -11.06 -2.11 -1.29
C ASN A 331 -12.23 -3.10 -1.31
N HIS A 332 -11.96 -4.39 -1.51
CA HIS A 332 -12.99 -5.44 -1.59
C HIS A 332 -13.81 -5.61 -0.30
N ASP A 333 -13.31 -5.16 0.86
CA ASP A 333 -13.99 -5.26 2.16
C ASP A 333 -14.68 -3.97 2.59
N THR A 334 -14.26 -2.81 2.06
CA THR A 334 -14.81 -1.52 2.45
C THR A 334 -14.82 -0.50 1.31
N ASP A 335 -16.01 0.00 1.00
CA ASP A 335 -16.28 1.06 0.04
C ASP A 335 -17.35 2.01 0.61
N LEU A 336 -16.99 2.73 1.68
CA LEU A 336 -17.93 3.60 2.42
C LEU A 336 -17.89 5.06 1.96
N ILE A 337 -16.88 5.50 1.19
CA ILE A 337 -16.83 6.85 0.64
C ILE A 337 -17.72 6.90 -0.60
N THR A 338 -18.95 7.41 -0.44
CA THR A 338 -20.01 7.30 -1.45
C THR A 338 -20.27 8.59 -2.22
N THR A 339 -19.80 9.75 -1.75
CA THR A 339 -20.15 11.04 -2.32
C THR A 339 -18.98 11.65 -3.12
N ASP A 340 -18.01 12.28 -2.49
CA ASP A 340 -16.92 12.99 -3.18
C ASP A 340 -15.65 12.13 -3.31
N LYS A 341 -15.77 10.89 -3.73
CA LYS A 341 -14.68 9.93 -3.82
C LYS A 341 -13.48 10.44 -4.63
N MET A 342 -13.69 11.29 -5.63
CA MET A 342 -12.60 11.92 -6.37
C MET A 342 -11.75 12.89 -5.52
N ILE A 343 -12.29 13.47 -4.43
CA ILE A 343 -11.48 14.21 -3.45
C ILE A 343 -10.54 13.24 -2.71
N ALA A 344 -11.05 12.09 -2.29
CA ALA A 344 -10.22 11.05 -1.64
C ALA A 344 -9.12 10.55 -2.59
N TYR A 345 -9.43 10.29 -3.88
CA TYR A 345 -8.42 9.95 -4.88
C TYR A 345 -7.40 11.08 -5.11
N ALA A 346 -7.82 12.34 -5.11
CA ALA A 346 -6.89 13.45 -5.21
C ALA A 346 -5.91 13.46 -4.03
N ILE A 347 -6.40 13.20 -2.82
CA ILE A 347 -5.57 13.12 -1.62
C ILE A 347 -4.57 11.95 -1.74
N ILE A 348 -5.02 10.70 -1.91
CA ILE A 348 -4.10 9.56 -1.90
C ILE A 348 -3.08 9.60 -3.04
N LEU A 349 -3.45 10.16 -4.21
CA LEU A 349 -2.55 10.24 -5.38
C LEU A 349 -1.64 11.46 -5.37
N THR A 350 -1.90 12.48 -4.54
CA THR A 350 -1.07 13.69 -4.49
C THR A 350 -0.47 14.00 -3.12
N TYR A 351 -0.88 13.32 -2.07
CA TYR A 351 -0.29 13.39 -0.74
C TYR A 351 0.77 12.30 -0.55
N GLN A 352 1.40 12.26 0.61
CA GLN A 352 2.40 11.25 0.95
C GLN A 352 1.79 9.86 1.18
N GLY A 353 2.63 8.83 1.20
CA GLY A 353 2.24 7.42 1.23
C GLY A 353 2.28 6.78 -0.16
N TYR A 354 2.04 5.47 -0.21
CA TYR A 354 1.99 4.67 -1.44
C TYR A 354 0.53 4.34 -1.76
N PRO A 355 -0.07 4.94 -2.81
CA PRO A 355 -1.50 4.81 -3.09
C PRO A 355 -1.86 3.46 -3.71
N CYS A 356 -3.00 2.91 -3.29
CA CYS A 356 -3.65 1.75 -3.90
C CYS A 356 -4.98 2.17 -4.51
N ILE A 357 -5.13 1.97 -5.83
CA ILE A 357 -6.37 2.20 -6.58
C ILE A 357 -7.23 0.95 -6.50
N PHE A 358 -8.54 1.11 -6.32
CA PHE A 358 -9.49 0.01 -6.35
C PHE A 358 -9.98 -0.27 -7.77
N TRP A 359 -10.07 -1.55 -8.17
CA TRP A 359 -10.46 -1.96 -9.51
C TRP A 359 -11.80 -1.41 -9.95
N GLU A 360 -12.84 -1.51 -9.09
CA GLU A 360 -14.19 -1.07 -9.45
C GLU A 360 -14.27 0.42 -9.69
N ASP A 361 -13.58 1.23 -8.88
CA ASP A 361 -13.54 2.68 -9.08
C ASP A 361 -12.95 3.04 -10.44
N TYR A 362 -11.90 2.33 -10.84
CA TYR A 362 -11.24 2.59 -12.12
C TYR A 362 -12.06 2.09 -13.31
N PHE A 363 -12.52 0.83 -13.29
CA PHE A 363 -13.14 0.19 -14.45
C PHE A 363 -14.66 0.24 -14.45
N ASN A 364 -15.31 0.06 -13.29
CA ASN A 364 -16.77 -0.17 -13.23
C ASN A 364 -17.55 1.12 -12.95
N TYR A 365 -17.01 2.05 -12.15
CA TYR A 365 -17.70 3.27 -11.73
C TYR A 365 -17.37 4.49 -12.57
N GLY A 366 -16.60 4.33 -13.65
CA GLY A 366 -16.31 5.40 -14.61
C GLY A 366 -15.36 6.49 -14.09
N MET A 367 -14.63 6.21 -12.99
CA MET A 367 -13.75 7.20 -12.38
C MET A 367 -12.36 7.25 -13.04
N ALA A 368 -12.04 6.32 -13.93
CA ALA A 368 -10.74 6.26 -14.62
C ALA A 368 -10.39 7.57 -15.31
N HIS A 369 -11.32 8.06 -16.14
CA HIS A 369 -11.12 9.26 -16.96
C HIS A 369 -11.99 10.43 -16.53
N GLY A 370 -12.99 10.21 -15.66
CA GLY A 370 -13.88 11.25 -15.14
C GLY A 370 -14.65 12.05 -16.20
N GLY A 371 -15.42 13.03 -15.75
CA GLY A 371 -16.09 13.97 -16.65
C GLY A 371 -15.24 15.22 -16.91
N GLY A 372 -15.20 15.66 -18.17
CA GLY A 372 -14.49 16.87 -18.55
C GLY A 372 -13.18 16.64 -19.31
N ALA A 373 -12.64 17.72 -19.90
CA ALA A 373 -11.38 17.67 -20.63
C ALA A 373 -10.22 17.88 -19.68
N SER A 374 -9.21 17.02 -19.77
CA SER A 374 -7.89 17.28 -19.16
C SER A 374 -6.97 17.97 -20.15
N PRO A 375 -5.91 18.66 -19.68
CA PRO A 375 -4.92 19.26 -20.58
C PRO A 375 -4.22 18.25 -21.50
N GLN A 376 -4.16 16.99 -21.13
CA GLN A 376 -3.51 15.90 -21.86
C GLN A 376 -4.49 15.08 -22.72
N GLY A 377 -5.81 15.30 -22.61
CA GLY A 377 -6.83 14.73 -23.49
C GLY A 377 -7.40 13.37 -23.10
N TRP A 378 -7.02 12.77 -21.96
CA TRP A 378 -7.57 11.47 -21.51
C TRP A 378 -8.60 11.58 -20.37
N GLY A 379 -9.18 12.76 -20.20
CA GLY A 379 -10.18 13.01 -19.15
C GLY A 379 -9.55 13.47 -17.84
N ASN A 380 -10.37 13.69 -16.83
CA ASN A 380 -9.97 14.33 -15.57
C ASN A 380 -10.34 13.46 -14.35
N GLY A 381 -10.01 12.19 -14.43
CA GLY A 381 -10.26 11.20 -13.39
C GLY A 381 -8.99 10.68 -12.72
N ILE A 382 -9.04 9.44 -12.24
CA ILE A 382 -7.92 8.76 -11.55
C ILE A 382 -6.66 8.75 -12.43
N ALA A 383 -6.80 8.46 -13.73
CA ALA A 383 -5.67 8.44 -14.68
C ALA A 383 -4.92 9.79 -14.71
N GLN A 384 -5.64 10.92 -14.68
CA GLN A 384 -5.02 12.24 -14.66
C GLN A 384 -4.26 12.51 -13.35
N LEU A 385 -4.77 12.02 -12.22
CA LEU A 385 -4.10 12.13 -10.92
C LEU A 385 -2.85 11.23 -10.86
N VAL A 386 -2.89 10.04 -11.46
CA VAL A 386 -1.70 9.17 -11.64
C VAL A 386 -0.65 9.91 -12.46
N TRP A 387 -1.04 10.54 -13.58
CA TRP A 387 -0.12 11.37 -14.36
C TRP A 387 0.49 12.50 -13.53
N CYS A 388 -0.31 13.21 -12.72
CA CYS A 388 0.22 14.27 -11.85
C CYS A 388 1.26 13.71 -10.86
N ARG A 389 0.99 12.56 -10.22
CA ARG A 389 1.93 11.91 -9.30
C ARG A 389 3.22 11.52 -10.00
N GLU A 390 3.12 10.79 -11.10
CA GLU A 390 4.27 10.22 -11.80
C GLU A 390 5.09 11.29 -12.54
N LYS A 391 4.41 12.13 -13.32
CA LYS A 391 5.06 13.15 -14.15
C LYS A 391 5.57 14.33 -13.36
N LEU A 392 4.75 14.86 -12.44
CA LEU A 392 5.07 16.12 -11.75
C LEU A 392 5.89 15.91 -10.47
N ALA A 393 5.74 14.76 -9.78
CA ALA A 393 6.40 14.45 -8.52
C ALA A 393 7.25 13.16 -8.57
N ALA A 394 7.59 12.66 -9.77
CA ALA A 394 8.40 11.46 -9.97
C ALA A 394 7.90 10.25 -9.14
N GLY A 395 6.57 10.07 -9.05
CA GLY A 395 5.90 8.98 -8.34
C GLY A 395 5.88 9.09 -6.81
N GLY A 396 6.67 9.99 -6.20
CA GLY A 396 6.80 10.12 -4.75
C GLY A 396 6.78 11.58 -4.29
N PRO A 397 5.62 12.17 -3.94
CA PRO A 397 5.54 13.56 -3.55
C PRO A 397 6.27 13.82 -2.23
N ASN A 398 7.05 14.90 -2.20
CA ASN A 398 7.68 15.46 -0.99
C ASN A 398 6.87 16.68 -0.56
N ILE A 399 6.07 16.54 0.48
CA ILE A 399 4.97 17.46 0.81
C ILE A 399 5.42 18.66 1.65
N GLN A 400 4.85 19.84 1.31
CA GLN A 400 4.80 21.04 2.14
C GLN A 400 3.35 21.47 2.34
N VAL A 401 2.94 21.74 3.58
CA VAL A 401 1.62 22.32 3.88
C VAL A 401 1.70 23.82 3.66
N LEU A 402 0.74 24.37 2.91
CA LEU A 402 0.71 25.79 2.52
C LEU A 402 -0.44 26.56 3.17
N GLU A 403 -1.59 25.92 3.40
CA GLU A 403 -2.75 26.47 4.10
C GLU A 403 -3.56 25.33 4.72
N SER A 404 -3.89 25.44 6.01
CA SER A 404 -4.66 24.44 6.77
C SER A 404 -5.53 25.04 7.86
N SER A 405 -5.69 26.36 7.89
CA SER A 405 -6.49 27.03 8.92
C SER A 405 -8.00 27.06 8.62
N ASP A 406 -8.37 26.86 7.34
CA ASP A 406 -9.77 26.73 6.91
C ASP A 406 -10.16 25.25 6.88
N PRO A 407 -11.09 24.78 7.73
CA PRO A 407 -11.49 23.38 7.77
C PRO A 407 -12.04 22.85 6.44
N GLN A 408 -12.53 23.72 5.57
CA GLN A 408 -13.09 23.39 4.24
C GLN A 408 -12.10 23.59 3.09
N CYS A 409 -10.89 24.10 3.35
CA CYS A 409 -9.91 24.34 2.30
C CYS A 409 -8.50 23.99 2.80
N LEU A 410 -7.94 22.93 2.24
CA LEU A 410 -6.56 22.52 2.51
C LEU A 410 -5.71 22.76 1.26
N ILE A 411 -4.56 23.42 1.43
CA ILE A 411 -3.59 23.61 0.37
C ILE A 411 -2.24 23.04 0.79
N TYR A 412 -1.73 22.13 -0.03
CA TYR A 412 -0.39 21.59 0.12
C TYR A 412 0.31 21.53 -1.23
N GLY A 413 1.62 21.38 -1.22
CA GLY A 413 2.40 21.25 -2.43
C GLY A 413 3.43 20.15 -2.33
N SER A 414 3.88 19.64 -3.47
CA SER A 414 5.04 18.80 -3.59
C SER A 414 6.24 19.64 -4.04
N TYR A 415 7.38 19.49 -3.35
CA TYR A 415 8.65 19.98 -3.87
C TYR A 415 9.00 19.22 -5.15
N GLY A 416 9.49 19.96 -6.16
CA GLY A 416 9.94 19.32 -7.40
C GLY A 416 11.29 18.63 -7.26
N TYR A 417 11.55 17.70 -8.15
CA TYR A 417 12.82 16.96 -8.26
C TYR A 417 13.68 17.48 -9.42
N SER A 418 13.05 18.02 -10.47
CA SER A 418 13.71 18.54 -11.66
C SER A 418 12.76 19.47 -12.43
N ALA A 419 13.27 20.13 -13.48
CA ALA A 419 12.42 20.91 -14.40
C ALA A 419 11.38 20.04 -15.15
N SER A 420 11.63 18.74 -15.32
CA SER A 420 10.68 17.79 -15.93
C SER A 420 9.73 17.12 -14.92
N ALA A 421 10.01 17.26 -13.63
CA ALA A 421 9.18 16.85 -12.51
C ALA A 421 9.17 18.00 -11.47
N PRO A 422 8.52 19.14 -11.80
CA PRO A 422 8.67 20.39 -11.04
C PRO A 422 7.88 20.44 -9.74
N GLY A 423 7.14 19.39 -9.41
CA GLY A 423 6.19 19.40 -8.30
C GLY A 423 4.87 20.08 -8.66
N TYR A 424 4.03 20.30 -7.65
CA TYR A 424 2.69 20.86 -7.83
C TYR A 424 2.21 21.58 -6.57
N ILE A 425 1.10 22.29 -6.70
CA ILE A 425 0.26 22.77 -5.60
C ILE A 425 -1.13 22.16 -5.76
N VAL A 426 -1.66 21.61 -4.68
CA VAL A 426 -3.00 21.00 -4.62
C VAL A 426 -3.88 21.84 -3.73
N VAL A 427 -5.08 22.11 -4.18
CA VAL A 427 -6.16 22.73 -3.39
C VAL A 427 -7.28 21.71 -3.27
N ILE A 428 -7.65 21.36 -2.06
CA ILE A 428 -8.84 20.55 -1.74
C ILE A 428 -9.90 21.49 -1.15
N ASN A 429 -11.13 21.38 -1.63
CA ASN A 429 -12.25 22.24 -1.21
C ASN A 429 -13.51 21.41 -0.96
N THR A 430 -13.94 21.30 0.30
CA THR A 430 -15.20 20.64 0.69
C THR A 430 -16.36 21.60 0.89
N ASN A 431 -16.17 22.92 0.66
CA ASN A 431 -17.28 23.86 0.72
C ASN A 431 -18.39 23.47 -0.27
N PRO A 432 -19.67 23.45 0.16
CA PRO A 432 -20.76 22.91 -0.65
C PRO A 432 -21.12 23.75 -1.88
N SER A 433 -20.76 25.04 -1.92
CA SER A 433 -21.27 25.94 -2.97
C SER A 433 -20.27 26.97 -3.50
N SER A 434 -19.18 27.23 -2.78
CA SER A 434 -18.26 28.32 -3.08
C SER A 434 -16.88 27.83 -3.47
N TRP A 435 -16.30 28.45 -4.48
CA TRP A 435 -14.88 28.34 -4.77
C TRP A 435 -14.07 28.78 -3.56
N LYS A 436 -13.07 28.02 -3.20
CA LYS A 436 -12.14 28.35 -2.12
C LYS A 436 -10.70 28.33 -2.60
N GLY A 437 -9.90 29.22 -2.04
CA GLY A 437 -8.48 29.29 -2.30
C GLY A 437 -7.85 30.48 -1.60
N TYR A 438 -6.54 30.49 -1.57
CA TYR A 438 -5.75 31.46 -0.84
C TYR A 438 -4.51 31.88 -1.63
N THR A 439 -3.94 33.04 -1.30
CA THR A 439 -2.58 33.36 -1.69
C THR A 439 -1.64 32.63 -0.72
N VAL A 440 -0.83 31.73 -1.28
CA VAL A 440 0.13 30.92 -0.51
C VAL A 440 1.56 31.21 -0.97
N THR A 441 2.52 30.90 -0.14
CA THR A 441 3.96 31.02 -0.47
C THR A 441 4.58 29.64 -0.57
N THR A 442 4.92 29.19 -1.80
CA THR A 442 5.59 27.91 -1.98
C THR A 442 7.09 28.00 -1.82
N GLY A 443 7.69 27.03 -1.10
CA GLY A 443 9.13 26.82 -1.05
C GLY A 443 9.72 26.16 -2.31
N ASN A 444 8.88 25.68 -3.22
CA ASN A 444 9.30 24.97 -4.43
C ASN A 444 9.95 25.91 -5.45
N SER A 445 11.26 25.77 -5.68
CA SER A 445 12.02 26.63 -6.56
C SER A 445 11.65 26.50 -8.06
N TYR A 446 11.12 25.35 -8.46
CA TYR A 446 10.71 25.11 -9.86
C TYR A 446 9.41 25.83 -10.23
N LEU A 447 8.60 26.21 -9.24
CA LEU A 447 7.35 26.95 -9.46
C LEU A 447 7.53 28.47 -9.44
N LYS A 448 8.62 28.98 -8.86
CA LYS A 448 8.90 30.44 -8.76
C LYS A 448 9.13 31.05 -10.13
N ASN A 449 8.60 32.26 -10.34
CA ASN A 449 8.61 33.01 -11.61
C ASN A 449 7.94 32.24 -12.78
N GLN A 450 7.01 31.33 -12.51
CA GLN A 450 6.31 30.53 -13.50
C GLN A 450 4.83 30.92 -13.56
N THR A 451 4.25 30.70 -14.73
CA THR A 451 2.79 30.60 -14.86
C THR A 451 2.40 29.16 -14.53
N LEU A 452 1.52 28.98 -13.55
CA LEU A 452 0.98 27.70 -13.16
C LEU A 452 -0.36 27.46 -13.84
N LYS A 453 -0.56 26.22 -14.31
CA LYS A 453 -1.79 25.75 -14.95
C LYS A 453 -2.37 24.61 -14.13
N ALA A 454 -3.69 24.50 -14.05
CA ALA A 454 -4.34 23.34 -13.50
C ALA A 454 -4.22 22.14 -14.45
N TYR A 455 -3.68 21.02 -13.95
CA TYR A 455 -3.51 19.76 -14.69
C TYR A 455 -4.57 18.73 -14.32
N ALA A 456 -5.12 18.79 -13.10
CA ALA A 456 -6.26 18.01 -12.68
C ALA A 456 -7.21 18.87 -11.85
N TRP A 457 -8.50 18.66 -12.00
CA TRP A 457 -9.55 19.30 -11.20
C TRP A 457 -10.81 18.45 -11.25
N SER A 458 -11.66 18.59 -10.25
CA SER A 458 -13.00 17.99 -10.25
C SER A 458 -13.92 18.76 -9.35
N SER A 459 -15.23 18.70 -9.63
CA SER A 459 -16.29 19.13 -8.74
C SER A 459 -17.52 18.26 -8.95
N THR A 460 -18.17 17.88 -7.86
CA THR A 460 -19.48 17.21 -7.90
C THR A 460 -20.64 18.18 -7.99
N VAL A 461 -20.39 19.48 -7.79
CA VAL A 461 -21.42 20.53 -7.91
C VAL A 461 -21.71 20.82 -9.38
N SER A 462 -22.98 20.74 -9.76
CA SER A 462 -23.42 20.93 -11.13
C SER A 462 -22.98 22.30 -11.70
N GLY A 463 -22.37 22.27 -12.88
CA GLY A 463 -21.83 23.44 -13.56
C GLY A 463 -20.54 24.02 -13.00
N GLN A 464 -19.98 23.43 -11.94
CA GLN A 464 -18.73 23.89 -11.31
C GLN A 464 -17.50 23.04 -11.68
N ASN A 465 -17.67 21.95 -12.42
CA ASN A 465 -16.55 21.12 -12.87
C ASN A 465 -15.83 21.78 -14.07
N VAL A 466 -15.21 22.93 -13.82
CA VAL A 466 -14.50 23.75 -14.82
C VAL A 466 -13.04 23.94 -14.38
N ALA A 467 -12.14 24.08 -15.36
CA ALA A 467 -10.74 24.33 -15.10
C ALA A 467 -10.54 25.68 -14.39
N PRO A 468 -9.78 25.74 -13.30
CA PRO A 468 -9.35 27.01 -12.77
C PRO A 468 -8.44 27.77 -13.75
N ASP A 469 -8.44 29.10 -13.67
CA ASP A 469 -7.57 29.95 -14.46
C ASP A 469 -6.08 29.73 -14.11
N ASN A 470 -5.21 30.00 -15.09
CA ASN A 470 -3.78 30.02 -14.88
C ASN A 470 -3.38 31.08 -13.85
N GLN A 471 -2.41 30.78 -13.01
CA GLN A 471 -1.95 31.62 -11.93
C GLN A 471 -0.47 32.00 -12.13
N SER A 472 -0.09 33.23 -11.75
CA SER A 472 1.30 33.65 -11.75
C SER A 472 1.93 33.45 -10.38
N CYS A 473 2.99 32.69 -10.30
CA CYS A 473 3.83 32.54 -9.12
C CYS A 473 5.00 33.53 -9.21
N ASP A 474 5.14 34.40 -8.22
CA ASP A 474 6.20 35.42 -8.22
C ASP A 474 7.59 34.84 -7.83
N SER A 475 8.62 35.71 -7.80
CA SER A 475 10.00 35.35 -7.45
C SER A 475 10.15 34.86 -6.00
N ASN A 476 9.24 35.26 -5.11
CA ASN A 476 9.24 34.85 -3.71
C ASN A 476 8.48 33.53 -3.52
N GLY A 477 7.71 33.09 -4.51
CA GLY A 477 6.88 31.89 -4.46
C GLY A 477 5.43 32.18 -4.09
N ASN A 478 5.00 33.46 -4.07
CA ASN A 478 3.61 33.80 -3.79
C ASN A 478 2.76 33.49 -5.03
N VAL A 479 1.67 32.79 -4.82
CA VAL A 479 0.69 32.44 -5.84
C VAL A 479 -0.69 32.33 -5.23
N GLN A 480 -1.72 32.81 -5.96
CA GLN A 480 -3.11 32.62 -5.60
C GLN A 480 -3.64 31.37 -6.32
N VAL A 481 -4.19 30.41 -5.56
CA VAL A 481 -4.72 29.16 -6.11
C VAL A 481 -6.11 28.89 -5.57
N TRP A 482 -6.95 28.22 -6.38
CA TRP A 482 -8.37 28.00 -6.10
C TRP A 482 -8.78 26.58 -6.50
N ALA A 483 -9.81 26.05 -5.84
CA ALA A 483 -10.52 24.84 -6.27
C ALA A 483 -12.03 25.09 -6.31
N PRO A 484 -12.75 24.39 -7.20
CA PRO A 484 -14.20 24.45 -7.26
C PRO A 484 -14.84 23.86 -5.99
N PRO A 485 -16.10 24.21 -5.68
CA PRO A 485 -16.79 23.64 -4.52
C PRO A 485 -16.92 22.12 -4.65
N ARG A 486 -16.84 21.43 -3.51
CA ARG A 486 -16.88 19.95 -3.47
C ARG A 486 -15.91 19.33 -4.49
N GLY A 487 -14.64 19.79 -4.44
CA GLY A 487 -13.68 19.38 -5.45
C GLY A 487 -12.24 19.67 -5.11
N TYR A 488 -11.40 19.61 -6.13
CA TYR A 488 -9.96 19.86 -6.00
C TYR A 488 -9.39 20.50 -7.28
N ALA A 489 -8.16 21.01 -7.17
CA ALA A 489 -7.32 21.41 -8.30
C ALA A 489 -5.85 21.12 -8.04
N VAL A 490 -5.13 20.66 -9.07
CA VAL A 490 -3.68 20.38 -9.04
C VAL A 490 -2.97 21.29 -10.03
N TYR A 491 -2.16 22.21 -9.54
CA TYR A 491 -1.43 23.20 -10.34
C TYR A 491 0.05 22.83 -10.48
N SER A 492 0.59 23.01 -11.67
CA SER A 492 2.02 22.94 -11.93
C SER A 492 2.43 23.88 -13.06
N VAL A 493 3.71 23.89 -13.40
CA VAL A 493 4.26 24.77 -14.45
C VAL A 493 3.53 24.56 -15.77
N ASN A 494 3.12 25.64 -16.42
CA ASN A 494 2.47 25.57 -17.72
C ASN A 494 3.45 25.12 -18.82
N GLY A 495 2.98 24.21 -19.68
CA GLY A 495 3.75 23.72 -20.83
C GLY A 495 4.41 22.35 -20.65
N LEU A 496 4.00 21.57 -19.62
CA LEU A 496 4.44 20.19 -19.39
C LEU A 496 3.63 19.17 -20.17
#